data_1b96efa09688f18dcd3a2122816b2cc7
#
_entry.id   1b96efa09688f18dcd3a2122816b2cc7
#
_cell.length_a   1.000
_cell.length_b   1.000
_cell.length_c   1.000
_cell.angle_alpha   90.00
_cell.angle_beta   90.00
_cell.angle_gamma   90.00
#
_symmetry.space_group_name_H-M   'P 1'
#
loop_
_entity.id
_entity.type
_entity.pdbx_description
1 polymer ?
#
loop_
_entity_poly.entity_id
_entity_poly.type
_entity_poly.pdbx_seq_one_letter_code
_entity_poly.pdbx_strand_id
1 'polypeptide(L)'
;VYKRQVITLIGVLEYAYHYIDSDKPYEDFIKKISKCLKSDGKLYIAIENKLGMKYFAGYHEDHIGKPFVGIEGYKKEDKVKTFSYSQLKNLVLENGFKKTRFFYPFPDYKLPTVIYSDDNISYAEIDFANQSNFDIDVKQYFDPLKAIQSLHGSDEVKIFANSFLVEAIKE
;
A
#
# COMPACT_ATOMS: atom_id res chain seq x y z
N VAL A 1 -10.85 24.09 -13.08
CA VAL A 1 -9.92 22.95 -12.93
C VAL A 1 -10.31 21.89 -13.96
N TYR A 2 -9.36 21.51 -14.82
CA TYR A 2 -9.57 20.43 -15.78
C TYR A 2 -9.74 19.10 -15.03
N LYS A 3 -10.92 18.49 -15.15
CA LYS A 3 -11.17 17.17 -14.58
C LYS A 3 -10.55 16.08 -15.44
N ARG A 4 -9.93 15.11 -14.81
CA ARG A 4 -9.25 13.95 -15.43
C ARG A 4 -10.13 12.71 -15.40
N GLN A 5 -9.95 11.83 -16.35
CA GLN A 5 -10.58 10.51 -16.36
C GLN A 5 -9.84 9.53 -15.45
N VAL A 6 -8.50 9.68 -15.41
CA VAL A 6 -7.61 8.83 -14.61
C VAL A 6 -6.58 9.69 -13.91
N ILE A 7 -6.31 9.40 -12.64
CA ILE A 7 -5.20 9.94 -11.86
C ILE A 7 -4.44 8.76 -11.23
N THR A 8 -3.13 8.86 -11.13
CA THR A 8 -2.28 7.87 -10.48
C THR A 8 -1.49 8.50 -9.33
N LEU A 9 -1.39 7.78 -8.22
CA LEU A 9 -0.55 8.08 -7.07
C LEU A 9 0.37 6.88 -6.83
N ILE A 10 1.53 6.86 -7.44
CA ILE A 10 2.49 5.77 -7.35
C ILE A 10 3.63 6.22 -6.43
N GLY A 11 3.68 5.71 -5.20
CA GLY A 11 4.67 6.13 -4.22
C GLY A 11 4.53 7.62 -3.85
N VAL A 12 3.31 8.11 -3.64
CA VAL A 12 3.01 9.54 -3.40
C VAL A 12 2.12 9.75 -2.19
N LEU A 13 1.13 8.89 -1.97
CA LEU A 13 0.14 9.08 -0.91
C LEU A 13 0.76 9.11 0.48
N GLU A 14 1.78 8.31 0.71
CA GLU A 14 2.52 8.22 1.98
C GLU A 14 3.10 9.58 2.43
N TYR A 15 3.38 10.46 1.47
CA TYR A 15 3.94 11.80 1.69
C TYR A 15 2.88 12.91 1.76
N ALA A 16 1.59 12.62 1.84
CA ALA A 16 0.53 13.63 1.82
C ALA A 16 0.70 14.71 2.90
N TYR A 17 1.31 14.37 4.03
CA TYR A 17 1.64 15.31 5.11
C TYR A 17 2.52 16.49 4.62
N HIS A 18 3.37 16.28 3.61
CA HIS A 18 4.25 17.32 3.07
C HIS A 18 3.54 18.25 2.09
N TYR A 19 2.40 17.83 1.53
CA TYR A 19 1.67 18.58 0.48
C TYR A 19 0.41 19.26 1.00
N ILE A 20 -0.09 18.81 2.16
CA ILE A 20 -1.37 19.24 2.72
C ILE A 20 -1.15 19.75 4.14
N ASP A 21 -1.34 21.05 4.32
CA ASP A 21 -1.33 21.70 5.63
C ASP A 21 -2.72 21.58 6.24
N SER A 22 -2.96 20.51 6.99
CA SER A 22 -4.20 20.25 7.74
C SER A 22 -3.98 19.22 8.85
N ASP A 23 -4.94 19.12 9.77
CA ASP A 23 -4.94 18.09 10.82
C ASP A 23 -5.24 16.69 10.27
N LYS A 24 -5.78 16.58 9.05
CA LYS A 24 -6.14 15.34 8.36
C LYS A 24 -5.57 15.30 6.93
N PRO A 25 -4.24 15.33 6.78
CA PRO A 25 -3.60 15.56 5.49
C PRO A 25 -3.91 14.46 4.46
N TYR A 26 -4.02 13.21 4.86
CA TYR A 26 -4.30 12.09 3.95
C TYR A 26 -5.74 12.13 3.43
N GLU A 27 -6.71 12.36 4.32
CA GLU A 27 -8.13 12.51 3.99
C GLU A 27 -8.34 13.70 3.03
N ASP A 28 -7.75 14.84 3.35
CA ASP A 28 -7.88 16.04 2.53
C ASP A 28 -7.15 15.92 1.19
N PHE A 29 -6.05 15.16 1.13
CA PHE A 29 -5.38 14.85 -0.11
C PHE A 29 -6.28 14.01 -1.02
N ILE A 30 -6.84 12.91 -0.52
CA ILE A 30 -7.76 12.06 -1.29
C ILE A 30 -9.00 12.85 -1.74
N LYS A 31 -9.59 13.71 -0.90
CA LYS A 31 -10.69 14.60 -1.28
C LYS A 31 -10.31 15.57 -2.41
N LYS A 32 -9.11 16.17 -2.35
CA LYS A 32 -8.62 17.04 -3.43
C LYS A 32 -8.47 16.28 -4.75
N ILE A 33 -7.90 15.08 -4.71
CA ILE A 33 -7.77 14.21 -5.88
C ILE A 33 -9.14 13.85 -6.45
N SER A 34 -10.11 13.46 -5.61
CA SER A 34 -11.48 13.18 -6.04
C SER A 34 -12.10 14.36 -6.80
N LYS A 35 -11.92 15.61 -6.32
CA LYS A 35 -12.43 16.81 -7.00
C LYS A 35 -11.80 17.03 -8.39
N CYS A 36 -10.59 16.52 -8.63
CA CYS A 36 -9.90 16.61 -9.92
C CYS A 36 -10.34 15.54 -10.92
N LEU A 37 -11.10 14.53 -10.49
CA LEU A 37 -11.64 13.48 -11.35
C LEU A 37 -13.01 13.85 -11.91
N LYS A 38 -13.31 13.36 -13.12
CA LYS A 38 -14.68 13.33 -13.67
C LYS A 38 -15.54 12.35 -12.87
N SER A 39 -16.87 12.40 -13.04
CA SER A 39 -17.76 11.31 -12.61
C SER A 39 -17.27 9.99 -13.21
N ASP A 40 -17.32 8.91 -12.45
CA ASP A 40 -16.79 7.59 -12.81
C ASP A 40 -15.29 7.58 -13.19
N GLY A 41 -14.58 8.68 -12.90
CA GLY A 41 -13.12 8.74 -13.06
C GLY A 41 -12.42 7.79 -12.07
N LYS A 42 -11.23 7.34 -12.44
CA LYS A 42 -10.47 6.34 -11.69
C LYS A 42 -9.23 6.93 -11.04
N LEU A 43 -9.01 6.55 -9.81
CA LEU A 43 -7.75 6.78 -9.09
C LEU A 43 -7.03 5.44 -8.94
N TYR A 44 -5.75 5.38 -9.31
CA TYR A 44 -4.87 4.26 -9.01
C TYR A 44 -3.85 4.68 -7.96
N ILE A 45 -3.77 3.92 -6.87
CA ILE A 45 -2.82 4.14 -5.78
C ILE A 45 -1.91 2.92 -5.70
N ALA A 46 -0.59 3.11 -5.80
CA ALA A 46 0.38 2.08 -5.46
C ALA A 46 1.20 2.54 -4.25
N ILE A 47 1.24 1.70 -3.22
CA ILE A 47 1.81 2.05 -1.91
C ILE A 47 2.23 0.78 -1.15
N GLU A 48 3.24 0.88 -0.31
CA GLU A 48 3.61 -0.18 0.63
C GLU A 48 2.49 -0.45 1.64
N ASN A 49 2.35 -1.72 2.00
CA ASN A 49 1.49 -2.15 3.10
C ASN A 49 2.26 -2.09 4.42
N LYS A 50 1.81 -1.29 5.37
CA LYS A 50 2.43 -1.23 6.71
C LYS A 50 2.53 -2.59 7.43
N LEU A 51 1.66 -3.55 7.06
CA LEU A 51 1.64 -4.92 7.59
C LEU A 51 2.24 -5.93 6.61
N GLY A 52 3.04 -5.49 5.64
CA GLY A 52 3.75 -6.38 4.73
C GLY A 52 4.60 -7.41 5.49
N MET A 53 4.55 -8.67 5.09
CA MET A 53 5.24 -9.78 5.76
C MET A 53 6.75 -9.51 5.92
N LYS A 54 7.36 -8.80 4.97
CA LYS A 54 8.77 -8.40 5.03
C LYS A 54 9.10 -7.63 6.33
N TYR A 55 8.21 -6.76 6.79
CA TYR A 55 8.47 -5.94 8.00
C TYR A 55 8.42 -6.78 9.27
N PHE A 56 7.55 -7.79 9.35
CA PHE A 56 7.57 -8.75 10.47
C PHE A 56 8.82 -9.61 10.46
N ALA A 57 9.37 -9.90 9.29
CA ALA A 57 10.62 -10.63 9.15
C ALA A 57 11.86 -9.79 9.52
N GLY A 58 11.72 -8.51 9.86
CA GLY A 58 12.79 -7.63 10.33
C GLY A 58 13.34 -6.66 9.27
N TYR A 59 12.73 -6.61 8.07
CA TYR A 59 13.09 -5.60 7.08
C TYR A 59 12.72 -4.20 7.58
N HIS A 60 13.54 -3.23 7.19
CA HIS A 60 13.32 -1.85 7.60
C HIS A 60 12.13 -1.25 6.84
N GLU A 61 11.41 -0.36 7.50
CA GLU A 61 10.37 0.44 6.88
C GLU A 61 11.00 1.36 5.80
N ASP A 62 10.39 1.41 4.63
CA ASP A 62 11.00 1.96 3.42
C ASP A 62 11.31 3.47 3.49
N HIS A 63 10.58 4.23 4.32
CA HIS A 63 10.70 5.69 4.40
C HIS A 63 11.47 6.16 5.63
N ILE A 64 11.38 5.44 6.75
CA ILE A 64 12.03 5.80 8.03
C ILE A 64 13.37 5.07 8.19
N GLY A 65 13.55 3.95 7.49
CA GLY A 65 14.80 3.18 7.54
C GLY A 65 15.04 2.46 8.87
N LYS A 66 13.97 2.15 9.62
CA LYS A 66 14.05 1.42 10.89
C LYS A 66 13.10 0.23 10.89
N PRO A 67 13.45 -0.88 11.57
CA PRO A 67 12.56 -2.04 11.67
C PRO A 67 11.31 -1.70 12.50
N PHE A 68 10.20 -2.36 12.19
CA PHE A 68 8.92 -2.38 12.93
C PHE A 68 8.13 -1.06 13.03
N VAL A 69 8.65 0.07 12.57
CA VAL A 69 7.99 1.39 12.70
C VAL A 69 6.54 1.38 12.20
N GLY A 70 6.29 0.85 11.01
CA GLY A 70 4.93 0.77 10.46
C GLY A 70 4.00 -0.11 11.30
N ILE A 71 4.52 -1.22 11.83
CA ILE A 71 3.79 -2.19 12.67
C ILE A 71 3.43 -1.57 14.02
N GLU A 72 4.40 -0.94 14.69
CA GLU A 72 4.22 -0.30 16.00
C GLU A 72 3.40 1.00 15.89
N GLY A 73 3.39 1.63 14.72
CA GLY A 73 2.69 2.87 14.41
C GLY A 73 3.65 4.04 14.21
N TYR A 74 3.33 4.86 13.20
CA TYR A 74 4.10 6.07 12.90
C TYR A 74 3.87 7.13 13.96
N LYS A 75 4.93 7.87 14.31
CA LYS A 75 4.85 9.04 15.16
C LYS A 75 4.48 10.27 14.32
N LYS A 76 3.98 11.33 14.98
CA LYS A 76 3.59 12.57 14.30
C LYS A 76 4.78 13.26 13.61
N GLU A 77 5.95 13.16 14.20
CA GLU A 77 7.20 13.71 13.67
C GLU A 77 7.74 12.98 12.42
N ASP A 78 7.31 11.74 12.17
CA ASP A 78 7.77 10.97 11.01
C ASP A 78 7.31 11.58 9.68
N LYS A 79 6.18 12.31 9.68
CA LYS A 79 5.62 13.03 8.51
C LYS A 79 5.42 12.16 7.27
N VAL A 80 5.43 10.87 7.43
CA VAL A 80 5.19 9.85 6.42
C VAL A 80 4.34 8.74 7.03
N LYS A 81 3.49 8.09 6.24
CA LYS A 81 2.65 7.00 6.74
C LYS A 81 2.21 6.10 5.62
N THR A 82 2.39 4.81 5.79
CA THR A 82 1.73 3.78 4.99
C THR A 82 0.52 3.20 5.74
N PHE A 83 -0.29 2.40 5.07
CA PHE A 83 -1.59 1.97 5.56
C PHE A 83 -1.71 0.45 5.49
N SER A 84 -2.50 -0.14 6.39
CA SER A 84 -2.99 -1.51 6.22
C SER A 84 -4.12 -1.54 5.16
N TYR A 85 -4.46 -2.74 4.70
CA TYR A 85 -5.57 -2.96 3.76
C TYR A 85 -6.85 -2.20 4.16
N SER A 86 -7.34 -2.42 5.39
CA SER A 86 -8.58 -1.81 5.87
C SER A 86 -8.46 -0.30 6.03
N GLN A 87 -7.32 0.20 6.51
CA GLN A 87 -7.08 1.64 6.65
C GLN A 87 -7.09 2.35 5.30
N LEU A 88 -6.41 1.79 4.29
CA LEU A 88 -6.37 2.37 2.95
C LEU A 88 -7.74 2.32 2.27
N LYS A 89 -8.44 1.20 2.39
CA LYS A 89 -9.80 1.04 1.87
C LYS A 89 -10.76 2.09 2.44
N ASN A 90 -10.79 2.23 3.76
CA ASN A 90 -11.66 3.20 4.44
C ASN A 90 -11.28 4.64 4.09
N LEU A 91 -9.98 4.97 4.09
CA LEU A 91 -9.48 6.28 3.70
C LEU A 91 -10.01 6.69 2.31
N VAL A 92 -10.00 5.78 1.35
CA VAL A 92 -10.45 6.07 -0.01
C VAL A 92 -11.97 6.17 -0.08
N LEU A 93 -12.70 5.19 0.49
CA LEU A 93 -14.18 5.17 0.42
C LEU A 93 -14.83 6.34 1.16
N GLU A 94 -14.29 6.76 2.30
CA GLU A 94 -14.84 7.88 3.10
C GLU A 94 -14.52 9.26 2.50
N ASN A 95 -13.66 9.33 1.46
CA ASN A 95 -13.18 10.60 0.92
C ASN A 95 -13.48 10.79 -0.58
N GLY A 96 -14.66 10.31 -1.04
CA GLY A 96 -15.23 10.65 -2.34
C GLY A 96 -15.09 9.59 -3.42
N PHE A 97 -14.92 8.33 -3.03
CA PHE A 97 -14.93 7.19 -3.93
C PHE A 97 -15.98 6.16 -3.49
N LYS A 98 -16.70 5.59 -4.46
CA LYS A 98 -17.82 4.65 -4.20
C LYS A 98 -17.37 3.19 -4.17
N LYS A 99 -16.22 2.87 -4.80
CA LYS A 99 -15.76 1.49 -4.95
C LYS A 99 -14.23 1.45 -5.00
N THR A 100 -13.67 0.41 -4.39
CA THR A 100 -12.25 0.05 -4.48
C THR A 100 -12.10 -1.38 -4.95
N ARG A 101 -11.03 -1.65 -5.69
CA ARG A 101 -10.54 -2.98 -6.04
C ARG A 101 -9.06 -3.02 -5.74
N PHE A 102 -8.63 -4.05 -4.99
CA PHE A 102 -7.24 -4.24 -4.64
C PHE A 102 -6.57 -5.24 -5.59
N PHE A 103 -5.32 -4.96 -5.87
CA PHE A 103 -4.38 -5.84 -6.54
C PHE A 103 -3.11 -5.92 -5.71
N TYR A 104 -2.41 -7.02 -5.82
CA TYR A 104 -1.27 -7.38 -4.98
C TYR A 104 -0.05 -7.62 -5.87
N PRO A 105 0.80 -6.58 -6.08
CA PRO A 105 2.05 -6.71 -6.81
C PRO A 105 3.09 -7.43 -5.96
N PHE A 106 3.75 -8.42 -6.53
CA PHE A 106 4.85 -9.17 -5.93
C PHE A 106 6.11 -9.09 -6.80
N PRO A 107 7.30 -8.98 -6.18
CA PRO A 107 7.57 -8.85 -4.74
C PRO A 107 7.14 -7.52 -4.13
N ASP A 108 7.01 -6.47 -4.95
CA ASP A 108 6.70 -5.10 -4.55
C ASP A 108 6.13 -4.32 -5.75
N TYR A 109 5.35 -3.25 -5.50
CA TYR A 109 4.75 -2.43 -6.57
C TYR A 109 5.78 -1.66 -7.41
N LYS A 110 7.00 -1.44 -6.90
CA LYS A 110 8.07 -0.71 -7.62
C LYS A 110 8.58 -1.50 -8.83
N LEU A 111 8.78 -2.82 -8.67
CA LEU A 111 9.23 -3.72 -9.73
C LEU A 111 8.50 -5.07 -9.63
N PRO A 112 7.20 -5.12 -9.94
CA PRO A 112 6.43 -6.35 -9.83
C PRO A 112 6.79 -7.33 -10.96
N THR A 113 6.96 -8.60 -10.60
CA THR A 113 7.05 -9.70 -11.56
C THR A 113 5.67 -10.27 -11.88
N VAL A 114 4.74 -10.17 -10.92
CA VAL A 114 3.35 -10.62 -11.04
C VAL A 114 2.43 -9.72 -10.21
N ILE A 115 1.18 -9.56 -10.66
CA ILE A 115 0.15 -8.81 -9.94
C ILE A 115 -1.08 -9.71 -9.83
N TYR A 116 -1.46 -10.07 -8.61
CA TYR A 116 -2.67 -10.82 -8.32
C TYR A 116 -3.85 -9.90 -8.03
N SER A 117 -5.07 -10.37 -8.27
CA SER A 117 -6.30 -9.68 -7.87
C SER A 117 -6.89 -10.30 -6.60
N ASP A 118 -7.88 -9.64 -6.00
CA ASP A 118 -8.64 -10.17 -4.87
C ASP A 118 -9.21 -11.57 -5.13
N ASP A 119 -9.53 -11.89 -6.39
CA ASP A 119 -10.20 -13.14 -6.76
C ASP A 119 -9.25 -14.34 -6.79
N ASN A 120 -7.95 -14.12 -6.92
CA ASN A 120 -6.99 -15.20 -7.15
C ASN A 120 -5.78 -15.22 -6.21
N ILE A 121 -5.55 -14.19 -5.40
CA ILE A 121 -4.38 -14.09 -4.53
C ILE A 121 -4.30 -15.21 -3.49
N SER A 122 -5.45 -15.64 -2.93
CA SER A 122 -5.49 -16.65 -1.88
C SER A 122 -4.97 -18.02 -2.35
N TYR A 123 -5.03 -18.29 -3.66
CA TYR A 123 -4.57 -19.55 -4.27
C TYR A 123 -3.35 -19.36 -5.18
N ALA A 124 -2.71 -18.21 -5.09
CA ALA A 124 -1.55 -17.89 -5.92
C ALA A 124 -0.33 -18.72 -5.49
N GLU A 125 0.38 -19.27 -6.47
CA GLU A 125 1.72 -19.82 -6.25
C GLU A 125 2.69 -18.64 -6.22
N ILE A 126 2.97 -18.15 -5.00
CA ILE A 126 3.83 -17.00 -4.81
C ILE A 126 5.27 -17.48 -4.74
N ASP A 127 6.03 -17.16 -5.78
CA ASP A 127 7.47 -17.40 -5.85
C ASP A 127 8.18 -16.12 -6.30
N PHE A 128 8.94 -15.51 -5.40
CA PHE A 128 9.72 -14.32 -5.72
C PHE A 128 10.94 -14.20 -4.80
N ALA A 129 12.03 -13.69 -5.33
CA ALA A 129 13.14 -13.28 -4.49
C ALA A 129 12.78 -11.98 -3.77
N ASN A 130 12.78 -11.98 -2.43
CA ASN A 130 12.63 -10.76 -1.66
C ASN A 130 13.75 -9.78 -2.05
N GLN A 131 13.36 -8.61 -2.55
CA GLN A 131 14.30 -7.51 -2.71
C GLN A 131 14.46 -6.85 -1.35
N SER A 132 15.57 -7.12 -0.70
CA SER A 132 15.99 -6.36 0.49
C SER A 132 16.41 -4.96 0.08
N ASN A 133 16.30 -4.01 1.01
CA ASN A 133 16.98 -2.72 0.90
C ASN A 133 18.50 -3.01 0.83
N PHE A 134 19.10 -2.87 -0.36
CA PHE A 134 20.46 -3.33 -0.67
C PHE A 134 21.54 -2.65 0.16
N ASP A 135 21.23 -1.52 0.80
CA ASP A 135 22.20 -0.65 1.48
C ASP A 135 22.18 -0.78 3.01
N ILE A 136 21.37 -1.66 3.57
CA ILE A 136 21.19 -1.79 5.02
C ILE A 136 21.27 -3.24 5.44
N ASP A 137 22.13 -3.54 6.42
CA ASP A 137 22.17 -4.86 7.05
C ASP A 137 20.85 -5.17 7.75
N VAL A 138 20.13 -6.13 7.23
CA VAL A 138 18.83 -6.57 7.79
C VAL A 138 19.03 -7.83 8.61
N LYS A 139 18.68 -7.77 9.88
CA LYS A 139 18.53 -8.98 10.70
C LYS A 139 17.21 -9.65 10.38
N GLN A 140 17.23 -10.63 9.50
CA GLN A 140 16.06 -11.43 9.15
C GLN A 140 15.74 -12.44 10.26
N TYR A 141 14.52 -12.40 10.81
CA TYR A 141 14.07 -13.28 11.88
C TYR A 141 13.46 -14.59 11.35
N PHE A 142 12.84 -14.55 10.17
CA PHE A 142 12.31 -15.71 9.46
C PHE A 142 12.24 -15.41 7.95
N ASP A 143 12.00 -16.44 7.13
CA ASP A 143 11.82 -16.28 5.69
C ASP A 143 10.41 -15.76 5.36
N PRO A 144 10.25 -14.49 4.95
CA PRO A 144 8.94 -13.92 4.66
C PRO A 144 8.25 -14.55 3.43
N LEU A 145 9.01 -15.10 2.47
CA LEU A 145 8.43 -15.81 1.34
C LEU A 145 7.75 -17.10 1.82
N LYS A 146 8.44 -17.91 2.63
CA LYS A 146 7.84 -19.12 3.21
C LYS A 146 6.63 -18.80 4.08
N ALA A 147 6.68 -17.69 4.84
CA ALA A 147 5.56 -17.24 5.64
C ALA A 147 4.35 -16.89 4.77
N ILE A 148 4.52 -16.14 3.68
CA ILE A 148 3.42 -15.85 2.72
C ILE A 148 2.91 -17.13 2.05
N GLN A 149 3.79 -18.03 1.62
CA GLN A 149 3.41 -19.31 0.99
C GLN A 149 2.60 -20.20 1.95
N SER A 150 2.89 -20.13 3.26
CA SER A 150 2.13 -20.90 4.27
C SER A 150 0.67 -20.44 4.42
N LEU A 151 0.33 -19.24 3.93
CA LEU A 151 -1.03 -18.69 3.90
C LEU A 151 -1.83 -19.12 2.64
N HIS A 152 -1.26 -19.99 1.79
CA HIS A 152 -1.96 -20.47 0.60
C HIS A 152 -3.34 -21.05 0.96
N GLY A 153 -4.36 -20.67 0.20
CA GLY A 153 -5.76 -21.05 0.45
C GLY A 153 -6.49 -20.19 1.49
N SER A 154 -5.85 -19.12 2.02
CA SER A 154 -6.46 -18.23 2.99
C SER A 154 -6.49 -16.78 2.54
N ASP A 155 -7.44 -15.99 3.04
CA ASP A 155 -7.58 -14.57 2.74
C ASP A 155 -6.56 -13.68 3.48
N GLU A 156 -5.84 -14.22 4.46
CA GLU A 156 -4.79 -13.53 5.21
C GLU A 156 -3.62 -13.09 4.30
N VAL A 157 -3.39 -13.80 3.20
CA VAL A 157 -2.42 -13.38 2.16
C VAL A 157 -2.62 -11.92 1.75
N LYS A 158 -3.89 -11.47 1.61
CA LYS A 158 -4.25 -10.11 1.25
C LYS A 158 -3.78 -9.08 2.29
N ILE A 159 -3.81 -9.47 3.57
CA ILE A 159 -3.45 -8.61 4.70
C ILE A 159 -1.93 -8.42 4.76
N PHE A 160 -1.17 -9.47 4.45
CA PHE A 160 0.29 -9.49 4.61
C PHE A 160 1.08 -9.30 3.31
N ALA A 161 0.42 -9.09 2.18
CA ALA A 161 1.10 -8.70 0.94
C ALA A 161 1.95 -7.43 1.17
N ASN A 162 3.14 -7.36 0.59
CA ASN A 162 4.11 -6.28 0.89
C ASN A 162 3.66 -4.90 0.39
N SER A 163 2.80 -4.86 -0.62
CA SER A 163 2.29 -3.61 -1.20
C SER A 163 0.92 -3.82 -1.84
N PHE A 164 0.25 -2.71 -2.15
CA PHE A 164 -1.03 -2.68 -2.82
C PHE A 164 -0.98 -1.83 -4.09
N LEU A 165 -1.74 -2.25 -5.10
CA LEU A 165 -2.21 -1.39 -6.19
C LEU A 165 -3.74 -1.34 -6.07
N VAL A 166 -4.29 -0.16 -5.83
CA VAL A 166 -5.73 0.05 -5.62
C VAL A 166 -6.33 0.81 -6.79
N GLU A 167 -7.35 0.25 -7.42
CA GLU A 167 -8.25 0.99 -8.29
C GLU A 167 -9.40 1.53 -7.44
N ALA A 168 -9.64 2.83 -7.49
CA ALA A 168 -10.78 3.48 -6.85
C ALA A 168 -11.61 4.23 -7.87
N ILE A 169 -12.93 4.06 -7.83
CA ILE A 169 -13.89 4.69 -8.75
C ILE A 169 -14.61 5.80 -8.01
N LYS A 170 -14.57 7.01 -8.57
CA LYS A 170 -15.26 8.17 -8.03
C LYS A 170 -16.78 8.01 -8.13
N GLU A 171 -17.52 8.61 -7.18
CA GLU A 171 -18.94 8.86 -7.29
C GLU A 171 -19.31 9.80 -8.43
#